data_e6a78674aa4925dbe7a343bd2993d1d0
#
_entry.id   e6a78674aa4925dbe7a343bd2993d1d0
#
_cell.length_a   1.000
_cell.length_b   1.000
_cell.length_c   1.000
_cell.angle_alpha   90.00
_cell.angle_beta   90.00
_cell.angle_gamma   90.00
#
_symmetry.space_group_name_H-M   'P 1'
#
loop_
_entity.id
_entity.type
_entity.pdbx_description
1 polymer ?
#
loop_
_entity_poly.entity_id
_entity_poly.type
_entity_poly.pdbx_seq_one_letter_code
_entity_poly.pdbx_strand_id
1 'polypeptide(L)'
;MRILDKYILKEFLGPFLFGVAAFTAIFLGADTLLKIADYVTKYGASSTAALKIFILALPRIIVYTFPMAVLLGALMATSRLSGSSELIVMRTSGQSFSRLVMPIFILTFLISLCAVAFNEYVVPWTNRKYEQVINIEIKRNLNPGVTDHVILRDVQNGKIANLLYARRYNPENKKLENITIQEFQNEAVIRVENAPNAVWKDGKWFMENGTIYDLGEDGISRTMRFKNQFIPYGQSPETIQKEHKDYDEMTIRELFTARKAYEAAHEDATAIVMEIHRRFSLPFASFVFGLVGAPLGVQRERSSSSIGFGLSVVIIFVYYAVMTFLEALGKGHVISAVAAVWLPNLIALICAVYLIKRVNQ
;
A
#
# COMPACT_ATOMS: atom_id res chain seq x y z
N MET A 1 4.88 34.13 -14.58
CA MET A 1 3.57 34.05 -13.88
C MET A 1 2.95 35.44 -13.80
N ARG A 2 1.67 35.55 -14.19
CA ARG A 2 0.90 36.80 -14.06
C ARG A 2 0.50 37.01 -12.59
N ILE A 3 0.17 38.23 -12.19
CA ILE A 3 -0.25 38.57 -10.81
C ILE A 3 -1.43 37.68 -10.39
N LEU A 4 -2.36 37.47 -11.30
CA LEU A 4 -3.55 36.65 -11.10
C LEU A 4 -3.20 35.17 -10.81
N ASP A 5 -2.21 34.61 -11.52
CA ASP A 5 -1.78 33.22 -11.29
C ASP A 5 -1.25 33.04 -9.86
N LYS A 6 -0.44 34.00 -9.37
CA LYS A 6 0.08 34.00 -7.99
C LYS A 6 -1.03 34.12 -6.95
N TYR A 7 -2.03 34.95 -7.23
CA TYR A 7 -3.16 35.12 -6.36
C TYR A 7 -3.96 33.82 -6.20
N ILE A 8 -4.33 33.20 -7.31
CA ILE A 8 -5.08 31.93 -7.30
C ILE A 8 -4.29 30.82 -6.62
N LEU A 9 -2.97 30.75 -6.85
CA LEU A 9 -2.13 29.77 -6.16
C LEU A 9 -2.06 30.01 -4.65
N LYS A 10 -2.02 31.26 -4.19
CA LYS A 10 -2.03 31.58 -2.76
C LYS A 10 -3.34 31.14 -2.10
N GLU A 11 -4.47 31.35 -2.80
CA GLU A 11 -5.78 30.89 -2.34
C GLU A 11 -5.90 29.37 -2.23
N PHE A 12 -5.20 28.64 -3.12
CA PHE A 12 -5.13 27.18 -3.10
C PHE A 12 -4.20 26.66 -1.99
N LEU A 13 -3.01 27.25 -1.82
CA LEU A 13 -1.96 26.72 -0.94
C LEU A 13 -2.38 26.71 0.54
N GLY A 14 -3.10 27.74 1.01
CA GLY A 14 -3.56 27.80 2.40
C GLY A 14 -4.43 26.59 2.78
N PRO A 15 -5.58 26.38 2.12
CA PRO A 15 -6.42 25.20 2.37
C PRO A 15 -5.73 23.87 2.06
N PHE A 16 -4.84 23.81 1.08
CA PHE A 16 -4.05 22.60 0.79
C PHE A 16 -3.16 22.21 1.98
N LEU A 17 -2.35 23.13 2.50
CA LEU A 17 -1.50 22.87 3.66
C LEU A 17 -2.30 22.52 4.91
N PHE A 18 -3.41 23.22 5.13
CA PHE A 18 -4.34 22.86 6.19
C PHE A 18 -4.89 21.45 6.01
N GLY A 19 -5.27 21.06 4.78
CA GLY A 19 -5.74 19.72 4.45
C GLY A 19 -4.69 18.65 4.73
N VAL A 20 -3.43 18.88 4.31
CA VAL A 20 -2.32 17.96 4.60
C VAL A 20 -2.20 17.78 6.12
N ALA A 21 -2.16 18.85 6.90
CA ALA A 21 -2.03 18.77 8.35
C ALA A 21 -3.23 18.07 9.00
N ALA A 22 -4.46 18.44 8.62
CA ALA A 22 -5.69 17.89 9.19
C ALA A 22 -5.85 16.39 8.87
N PHE A 23 -5.71 15.99 7.61
CA PHE A 23 -5.83 14.58 7.24
C PHE A 23 -4.69 13.74 7.82
N THR A 24 -3.46 14.28 7.86
CA THR A 24 -2.34 13.60 8.52
C THR A 24 -2.63 13.37 10.01
N ALA A 25 -3.16 14.37 10.72
CA ALA A 25 -3.52 14.23 12.12
C ALA A 25 -4.63 13.17 12.34
N ILE A 26 -5.64 13.12 11.46
CA ILE A 26 -6.70 12.11 11.50
C ILE A 26 -6.13 10.69 11.32
N PHE A 27 -5.30 10.47 10.28
CA PHE A 27 -4.70 9.15 10.04
C PHE A 27 -3.74 8.71 11.15
N LEU A 28 -2.94 9.65 11.67
CA LEU A 28 -2.10 9.38 12.84
C LEU A 28 -2.93 8.95 14.05
N GLY A 29 -4.03 9.66 14.31
CA GLY A 29 -4.93 9.32 15.43
C GLY A 29 -5.62 7.98 15.28
N ALA A 30 -6.08 7.67 14.07
CA ALA A 30 -6.88 6.48 13.81
C ALA A 30 -6.07 5.17 13.79
N ASP A 31 -4.80 5.20 13.38
CA ASP A 31 -3.97 3.98 13.21
C ASP A 31 -2.68 4.04 14.04
N THR A 32 -1.85 5.06 13.81
CA THR A 32 -0.49 5.08 14.35
C THR A 32 -0.45 5.23 15.86
N LEU A 33 -1.28 6.09 16.44
CA LEU A 33 -1.33 6.28 17.90
C LEU A 33 -1.85 5.04 18.61
N LEU A 34 -2.81 4.32 18.04
CA LEU A 34 -3.28 3.05 18.60
C LEU A 34 -2.19 1.98 18.58
N LYS A 35 -1.44 1.86 17.49
CA LYS A 35 -0.29 0.96 17.40
C LYS A 35 0.80 1.32 18.42
N ILE A 36 1.11 2.60 18.56
CA ILE A 36 2.09 3.07 19.55
C ILE A 36 1.63 2.72 20.98
N ALA A 37 0.35 2.94 21.31
CA ALA A 37 -0.21 2.57 22.60
C ALA A 37 -0.08 1.05 22.85
N ASP A 38 -0.36 0.22 21.86
CA ASP A 38 -0.15 -1.23 21.92
C ASP A 38 1.33 -1.60 22.17
N TYR A 39 2.25 -0.94 21.49
CA TYR A 39 3.69 -1.19 21.69
C TYR A 39 4.17 -0.80 23.09
N VAL A 40 3.66 0.31 23.62
CA VAL A 40 3.99 0.73 25.01
C VAL A 40 3.39 -0.22 26.03
N THR A 41 2.11 -0.62 25.87
CA THR A 41 1.40 -1.43 26.85
C THR A 41 1.79 -2.91 26.81
N LYS A 42 1.95 -3.50 25.62
CA LYS A 42 2.24 -4.94 25.47
C LYS A 42 3.73 -5.26 25.52
N TYR A 43 4.59 -4.38 25.01
CA TYR A 43 6.02 -4.64 24.87
C TYR A 43 6.90 -3.74 25.75
N GLY A 44 6.30 -2.79 26.49
CA GLY A 44 7.07 -1.86 27.34
C GLY A 44 7.97 -0.92 26.54
N ALA A 45 7.53 -0.50 25.34
CA ALA A 45 8.33 0.37 24.47
C ALA A 45 8.70 1.69 25.17
N SER A 46 9.95 2.12 25.01
CA SER A 46 10.39 3.39 25.57
C SER A 46 9.75 4.59 24.85
N SER A 47 9.62 5.72 25.52
CA SER A 47 9.11 6.96 24.93
C SER A 47 9.92 7.40 23.71
N THR A 48 11.22 7.13 23.69
CA THR A 48 12.10 7.42 22.54
C THR A 48 11.79 6.54 21.33
N ALA A 49 11.52 5.25 21.54
CA ALA A 49 11.09 4.33 20.47
C ALA A 49 9.71 4.73 19.94
N ALA A 50 8.77 5.09 20.81
CA ALA A 50 7.45 5.60 20.43
C ALA A 50 7.54 6.86 19.55
N LEU A 51 8.40 7.83 19.92
CA LEU A 51 8.63 9.04 19.13
C LEU A 51 9.27 8.73 17.77
N LYS A 52 10.23 7.79 17.71
CA LYS A 52 10.84 7.36 16.44
C LYS A 52 9.78 6.77 15.50
N ILE A 53 8.93 5.88 15.99
CA ILE A 53 7.83 5.29 15.22
C ILE A 53 6.90 6.37 14.70
N PHE A 54 6.49 7.31 15.56
CA PHE A 54 5.63 8.42 15.18
C PHE A 54 6.22 9.24 14.01
N ILE A 55 7.48 9.65 14.10
CA ILE A 55 8.16 10.43 13.06
C ILE A 55 8.35 9.62 11.77
N LEU A 56 8.72 8.35 11.89
CA LEU A 56 8.95 7.47 10.73
C LEU A 56 7.66 7.09 9.99
N ALA A 57 6.51 7.12 10.65
CA ALA A 57 5.21 6.91 10.01
C ALA A 57 4.73 8.10 9.17
N LEU A 58 5.17 9.33 9.50
CA LEU A 58 4.70 10.57 8.87
C LEU A 58 4.84 10.59 7.34
N PRO A 59 5.99 10.24 6.72
CA PRO A 59 6.16 10.36 5.28
C PRO A 59 5.15 9.54 4.49
N ARG A 60 4.90 8.30 4.92
CA ARG A 60 3.90 7.44 4.30
C ARG A 60 2.51 8.07 4.38
N ILE A 61 2.09 8.52 5.55
CA ILE A 61 0.77 9.11 5.77
C ILE A 61 0.60 10.37 4.94
N ILE A 62 1.60 11.26 4.91
CA ILE A 62 1.58 12.51 4.15
C ILE A 62 1.31 12.24 2.66
N VAL A 63 1.97 11.24 2.05
CA VAL A 63 1.72 10.89 0.65
C VAL A 63 0.27 10.47 0.41
N TYR A 64 -0.32 9.69 1.32
CA TYR A 64 -1.72 9.28 1.22
C TYR A 64 -2.70 10.45 1.38
N THR A 65 -2.31 11.51 2.11
CA THR A 65 -3.17 12.69 2.32
C THR A 65 -3.12 13.69 1.16
N PHE A 66 -2.12 13.64 0.28
CA PHE A 66 -1.99 14.60 -0.83
C PHE A 66 -3.22 14.67 -1.73
N PRO A 67 -3.80 13.56 -2.24
CA PRO A 67 -5.00 13.64 -3.06
C PRO A 67 -6.16 14.34 -2.34
N MET A 68 -6.38 14.00 -1.06
CA MET A 68 -7.44 14.58 -0.23
C MET A 68 -7.24 16.08 -0.01
N ALA A 69 -6.01 16.47 0.33
CA ALA A 69 -5.64 17.86 0.57
C ALA A 69 -5.74 18.72 -0.72
N VAL A 70 -5.38 18.14 -1.87
CA VAL A 70 -5.52 18.79 -3.17
C VAL A 70 -6.99 19.03 -3.51
N LEU A 71 -7.86 18.03 -3.31
CA LEU A 71 -9.30 18.21 -3.54
C LEU A 71 -9.86 19.34 -2.66
N LEU A 72 -9.53 19.29 -1.37
CA LEU A 72 -9.93 20.32 -0.42
C LEU A 72 -9.42 21.71 -0.84
N GLY A 73 -8.13 21.79 -1.17
CA GLY A 73 -7.49 23.04 -1.60
C GLY A 73 -8.12 23.64 -2.85
N ALA A 74 -8.33 22.81 -3.89
CA ALA A 74 -8.91 23.25 -5.14
C ALA A 74 -10.37 23.70 -4.96
N LEU A 75 -11.16 22.91 -4.23
CA LEU A 75 -12.57 23.20 -4.00
C LEU A 75 -12.76 24.43 -3.13
N MET A 76 -12.00 24.57 -2.03
CA MET A 76 -12.10 25.76 -1.17
C MET A 76 -11.59 27.04 -1.85
N ALA A 77 -10.51 26.96 -2.62
CA ALA A 77 -9.99 28.11 -3.36
C ALA A 77 -11.03 28.65 -4.36
N THR A 78 -11.59 27.77 -5.19
CA THR A 78 -12.59 28.16 -6.19
C THR A 78 -13.93 28.54 -5.56
N SER A 79 -14.34 27.89 -4.47
CA SER A 79 -15.52 28.23 -3.70
C SER A 79 -15.40 29.63 -3.10
N ARG A 80 -14.26 30.00 -2.54
CA ARG A 80 -14.00 31.34 -2.01
C ARG A 80 -14.04 32.39 -3.10
N LEU A 81 -13.33 32.19 -4.22
CA LEU A 81 -13.33 33.13 -5.35
C LEU A 81 -14.72 33.28 -5.98
N SER A 82 -15.53 32.24 -5.97
CA SER A 82 -16.93 32.28 -6.43
C SER A 82 -17.83 33.04 -5.45
N GLY A 83 -17.71 32.74 -4.15
CA GLY A 83 -18.52 33.37 -3.10
C GLY A 83 -18.25 34.86 -2.94
N SER A 84 -17.00 35.33 -3.15
CA SER A 84 -16.66 36.78 -3.19
C SER A 84 -16.99 37.45 -4.53
N SER A 85 -17.60 36.73 -5.48
CA SER A 85 -17.89 37.15 -6.86
C SER A 85 -16.64 37.54 -7.68
N GLU A 86 -15.44 37.31 -7.18
CA GLU A 86 -14.19 37.60 -7.88
C GLU A 86 -14.06 36.74 -9.16
N LEU A 87 -14.48 35.51 -9.12
CA LEU A 87 -14.47 34.61 -10.29
C LEU A 87 -15.37 35.14 -11.42
N ILE A 88 -16.52 35.75 -11.08
CA ILE A 88 -17.44 36.37 -12.05
C ILE A 88 -16.76 37.55 -12.70
N VAL A 89 -16.15 38.47 -11.90
CA VAL A 89 -15.44 39.66 -12.41
C VAL A 89 -14.29 39.24 -13.35
N MET A 90 -13.53 38.21 -13.01
CA MET A 90 -12.46 37.70 -13.85
C MET A 90 -13.00 37.13 -15.17
N ARG A 91 -14.14 36.45 -15.17
CA ARG A 91 -14.78 35.91 -16.37
C ARG A 91 -15.36 36.99 -17.26
N THR A 92 -16.00 38.01 -16.69
CA THR A 92 -16.55 39.16 -17.44
C THR A 92 -15.43 40.01 -18.07
N SER A 93 -14.20 39.96 -17.53
CA SER A 93 -13.00 40.51 -18.16
C SER A 93 -12.47 39.70 -19.37
N GLY A 94 -13.23 38.68 -19.85
CA GLY A 94 -12.87 37.85 -21.00
C GLY A 94 -11.95 36.65 -20.71
N GLN A 95 -11.72 36.33 -19.42
CA GLN A 95 -10.92 35.14 -19.08
C GLN A 95 -11.82 33.89 -19.00
N SER A 96 -11.43 32.81 -19.71
CA SER A 96 -12.13 31.53 -19.56
C SER A 96 -11.85 30.90 -18.20
N PHE A 97 -12.79 30.12 -17.66
CA PHE A 97 -12.61 29.41 -16.41
C PHE A 97 -11.36 28.51 -16.43
N SER A 98 -11.16 27.74 -17.51
CA SER A 98 -10.00 26.88 -17.67
C SER A 98 -8.68 27.64 -17.57
N ARG A 99 -8.60 28.89 -18.10
CA ARG A 99 -7.39 29.71 -17.98
C ARG A 99 -7.17 30.18 -16.54
N LEU A 100 -8.24 30.49 -15.81
CA LEU A 100 -8.15 30.93 -14.42
C LEU A 100 -7.65 29.81 -13.50
N VAL A 101 -8.12 28.56 -13.68
CA VAL A 101 -7.74 27.43 -12.84
C VAL A 101 -6.47 26.71 -13.31
N MET A 102 -5.92 27.06 -14.47
CA MET A 102 -4.69 26.48 -15.02
C MET A 102 -3.50 26.46 -14.04
N PRO A 103 -3.25 27.53 -13.24
CA PRO A 103 -2.21 27.50 -12.22
C PRO A 103 -2.40 26.39 -11.19
N ILE A 104 -3.66 26.13 -10.77
CA ILE A 104 -4.01 25.03 -9.86
C ILE A 104 -3.68 23.70 -10.53
N PHE A 105 -4.08 23.49 -11.80
CA PHE A 105 -3.83 22.23 -12.52
C PHE A 105 -2.34 21.95 -12.67
N ILE A 106 -1.53 22.96 -12.99
CA ILE A 106 -0.07 22.82 -13.07
C ILE A 106 0.51 22.46 -11.70
N LEU A 107 0.08 23.13 -10.64
CA LEU A 107 0.60 22.86 -9.30
C LEU A 107 0.20 21.47 -8.80
N THR A 108 -1.05 21.04 -9.02
CA THR A 108 -1.52 19.70 -8.63
C THR A 108 -0.82 18.60 -9.42
N PHE A 109 -0.48 18.84 -10.68
CA PHE A 109 0.38 17.93 -11.45
C PHE A 109 1.80 17.84 -10.86
N LEU A 110 2.39 18.97 -10.47
CA LEU A 110 3.71 18.99 -9.80
C LEU A 110 3.65 18.30 -8.44
N ILE A 111 2.57 18.49 -7.66
CA ILE A 111 2.34 17.75 -6.40
C ILE A 111 2.26 16.26 -6.67
N SER A 112 1.57 15.83 -7.72
CA SER A 112 1.50 14.43 -8.13
C SER A 112 2.88 13.85 -8.44
N LEU A 113 3.71 14.55 -9.22
CA LEU A 113 5.08 14.12 -9.51
C LEU A 113 5.96 14.06 -8.25
N CYS A 114 5.83 15.05 -7.37
CA CYS A 114 6.54 15.08 -6.09
C CYS A 114 6.11 13.87 -5.22
N ALA A 115 4.82 13.55 -5.19
CA ALA A 115 4.31 12.40 -4.46
C ALA A 115 4.84 11.06 -5.01
N VAL A 116 5.00 10.91 -6.33
CA VAL A 116 5.65 9.73 -6.93
C VAL A 116 7.10 9.62 -6.44
N ALA A 117 7.86 10.71 -6.53
CA ALA A 117 9.26 10.72 -6.07
C ALA A 117 9.36 10.41 -4.57
N PHE A 118 8.47 10.96 -3.76
CA PHE A 118 8.41 10.72 -2.33
C PHE A 118 8.10 9.24 -2.01
N ASN A 119 7.20 8.64 -2.76
CA ASN A 119 6.80 7.23 -2.65
C ASN A 119 7.93 6.27 -3.05
N GLU A 120 8.81 6.67 -3.97
CA GLU A 120 9.92 5.83 -4.42
C GLU A 120 11.16 5.94 -3.52
N TYR A 121 11.49 7.14 -3.03
CA TYR A 121 12.75 7.38 -2.33
C TYR A 121 12.60 7.50 -0.81
N VAL A 122 11.58 8.20 -0.35
CA VAL A 122 11.41 8.53 1.08
C VAL A 122 10.64 7.43 1.81
N VAL A 123 9.49 7.02 1.28
CA VAL A 123 8.60 6.05 1.95
C VAL A 123 9.29 4.70 2.19
N PRO A 124 9.98 4.05 1.22
CA PRO A 124 10.64 2.78 1.48
C PRO A 124 11.76 2.89 2.51
N TRP A 125 12.51 4.00 2.51
CA TRP A 125 13.58 4.23 3.49
C TRP A 125 13.00 4.40 4.90
N THR A 126 11.95 5.20 5.07
CA THR A 126 11.32 5.41 6.38
C THR A 126 10.62 4.15 6.89
N ASN A 127 9.94 3.39 6.02
CA ASN A 127 9.29 2.15 6.41
C ASN A 127 10.32 1.09 6.87
N ARG A 128 11.45 0.94 6.16
CA ARG A 128 12.55 0.05 6.62
C ARG A 128 13.07 0.44 8.01
N LYS A 129 13.22 1.74 8.26
CA LYS A 129 13.64 2.24 9.58
C LYS A 129 12.56 2.03 10.65
N TYR A 130 11.30 2.20 10.28
CA TYR A 130 10.13 1.95 11.12
C TYR A 130 10.11 0.48 11.59
N GLU A 131 10.25 -0.48 10.66
CA GLU A 131 10.30 -1.90 10.99
C GLU A 131 11.55 -2.28 11.80
N GLN A 132 12.71 -1.66 11.53
CA GLN A 132 13.91 -1.85 12.36
C GLN A 132 13.67 -1.44 13.81
N VAL A 133 13.03 -0.29 14.05
CA VAL A 133 12.72 0.17 15.43
C VAL A 133 11.75 -0.81 16.09
N ILE A 134 10.72 -1.27 15.39
CA ILE A 134 9.76 -2.24 15.94
C ILE A 134 10.43 -3.55 16.31
N ASN A 135 11.20 -4.12 15.38
CA ASN A 135 11.77 -5.45 15.58
C ASN A 135 12.93 -5.44 16.58
N ILE A 136 13.83 -4.46 16.54
CA ILE A 136 15.02 -4.41 17.38
C ILE A 136 14.75 -3.76 18.74
N GLU A 137 14.18 -2.53 18.74
CA GLU A 137 14.04 -1.75 19.97
C GLU A 137 12.82 -2.15 20.80
N ILE A 138 11.71 -2.58 20.17
CA ILE A 138 10.44 -2.86 20.85
C ILE A 138 10.26 -4.35 21.09
N LYS A 139 10.26 -5.16 20.03
CA LYS A 139 10.10 -6.62 20.17
C LYS A 139 11.36 -7.30 20.69
N ARG A 140 12.48 -6.57 20.80
CA ARG A 140 13.79 -7.06 21.24
C ARG A 140 14.23 -8.33 20.49
N ASN A 141 13.85 -8.42 19.24
CA ASN A 141 14.32 -9.49 18.37
C ASN A 141 15.79 -9.23 18.05
N LEU A 142 16.69 -9.93 18.73
CA LEU A 142 18.15 -9.79 18.58
C LEU A 142 18.65 -10.22 17.20
N ASN A 143 17.81 -10.91 16.42
CA ASN A 143 18.11 -11.33 15.05
C ASN A 143 17.04 -10.80 14.09
N PRO A 144 17.16 -9.56 13.60
CA PRO A 144 16.29 -9.02 12.58
C PRO A 144 16.48 -9.80 11.27
N GLY A 145 15.46 -10.54 10.88
CA GLY A 145 15.47 -11.42 9.71
C GLY A 145 15.10 -12.87 10.04
N VAL A 146 15.12 -13.26 11.32
CA VAL A 146 14.50 -14.53 11.73
C VAL A 146 13.00 -14.43 11.57
N THR A 147 12.45 -15.29 10.74
CA THR A 147 11.02 -15.36 10.50
C THR A 147 10.45 -16.52 11.28
N ASP A 148 9.50 -16.25 12.17
CA ASP A 148 8.73 -17.28 12.87
C ASP A 148 7.50 -17.68 12.03
N HIS A 149 7.11 -18.96 12.11
CA HIS A 149 5.92 -19.51 11.44
C HIS A 149 5.94 -19.38 9.91
N VAL A 150 6.98 -19.88 9.27
CA VAL A 150 7.10 -19.94 7.81
C VAL A 150 6.18 -21.04 7.26
N ILE A 151 5.32 -20.70 6.32
CA ILE A 151 4.43 -21.62 5.62
C ILE A 151 4.73 -21.51 4.13
N LEU A 152 5.20 -22.62 3.53
CA LEU A 152 5.42 -22.71 2.09
C LEU A 152 4.43 -23.70 1.49
N ARG A 153 3.81 -23.32 0.37
CA ARG A 153 2.80 -24.13 -0.33
C ARG A 153 3.32 -24.51 -1.69
N ASP A 154 3.18 -25.78 -2.03
CA ASP A 154 3.36 -26.29 -3.39
C ASP A 154 1.98 -26.58 -3.97
N VAL A 155 1.59 -25.84 -5.00
CA VAL A 155 0.27 -25.94 -5.62
C VAL A 155 0.43 -26.58 -7.00
N GLN A 156 -0.20 -27.73 -7.19
CA GLN A 156 -0.23 -28.44 -8.46
C GLN A 156 -1.69 -28.54 -8.95
N ASN A 157 -1.94 -28.13 -10.19
CA ASN A 157 -3.28 -28.12 -10.79
C ASN A 157 -4.36 -27.39 -9.97
N GLY A 158 -3.98 -26.30 -9.29
CA GLY A 158 -4.89 -25.48 -8.47
C GLY A 158 -5.21 -26.09 -7.10
N LYS A 159 -4.58 -27.21 -6.70
CA LYS A 159 -4.73 -27.83 -5.38
C LYS A 159 -3.40 -27.88 -4.66
N ILE A 160 -3.43 -27.76 -3.33
CA ILE A 160 -2.23 -27.88 -2.51
C ILE A 160 -1.77 -29.34 -2.58
N ALA A 161 -0.59 -29.56 -3.16
CA ALA A 161 0.05 -30.87 -3.18
C ALA A 161 0.93 -31.08 -1.94
N ASN A 162 1.66 -30.03 -1.53
CA ASN A 162 2.52 -30.09 -0.36
C ASN A 162 2.41 -28.80 0.45
N LEU A 163 2.42 -28.92 1.79
CA LEU A 163 2.47 -27.81 2.73
C LEU A 163 3.68 -28.00 3.64
N LEU A 164 4.64 -27.08 3.57
CA LEU A 164 5.77 -27.03 4.48
C LEU A 164 5.50 -25.97 5.54
N TYR A 165 5.52 -26.35 6.78
CA TYR A 165 5.54 -25.46 7.92
C TYR A 165 6.89 -25.54 8.62
N ALA A 166 7.52 -24.39 8.89
CA ALA A 166 8.69 -24.32 9.75
C ALA A 166 8.42 -23.31 10.88
N ARG A 167 8.75 -23.72 12.11
CA ARG A 167 8.56 -22.83 13.28
C ARG A 167 9.41 -21.58 13.18
N ARG A 168 10.65 -21.71 12.62
CA ARG A 168 11.58 -20.59 12.52
C ARG A 168 12.47 -20.74 11.30
N TYR A 169 12.72 -19.64 10.63
CA TYR A 169 13.75 -19.50 9.60
C TYR A 169 14.84 -18.56 10.06
N ASN A 170 16.11 -18.99 10.04
CA ASN A 170 17.28 -18.17 10.33
C ASN A 170 18.04 -17.86 9.03
N PRO A 171 18.08 -16.60 8.57
CA PRO A 171 18.71 -16.22 7.32
C PRO A 171 20.24 -16.25 7.37
N GLU A 172 20.86 -16.03 8.55
CA GLU A 172 22.31 -16.04 8.68
C GLU A 172 22.89 -17.41 8.35
N ASN A 173 22.24 -18.47 8.84
CA ASN A 173 22.67 -19.84 8.65
C ASN A 173 21.89 -20.54 7.52
N LYS A 174 20.98 -19.84 6.84
CA LYS A 174 20.06 -20.41 5.83
C LYS A 174 19.41 -21.70 6.31
N LYS A 175 18.84 -21.67 7.53
CA LYS A 175 18.35 -22.82 8.26
C LYS A 175 16.88 -22.66 8.63
N LEU A 176 16.08 -23.70 8.39
CA LEU A 176 14.73 -23.86 8.92
C LEU A 176 14.78 -24.73 10.17
N GLU A 177 13.99 -24.39 11.19
CA GLU A 177 13.90 -25.12 12.46
C GLU A 177 12.48 -25.63 12.70
N ASN A 178 12.38 -26.85 13.27
CA ASN A 178 11.14 -27.56 13.55
C ASN A 178 10.19 -27.57 12.33
N ILE A 179 10.53 -28.39 11.37
CA ILE A 179 9.86 -28.48 10.08
C ILE A 179 8.85 -29.60 10.11
N THR A 180 7.67 -29.32 9.59
CA THR A 180 6.62 -30.29 9.30
C THR A 180 6.22 -30.13 7.83
N ILE A 181 6.29 -31.21 7.06
CA ILE A 181 5.79 -31.25 5.69
C ILE A 181 4.57 -32.16 5.65
N GLN A 182 3.51 -31.69 5.02
CA GLN A 182 2.30 -32.46 4.77
C GLN A 182 2.12 -32.63 3.27
N GLU A 183 2.02 -33.88 2.82
CA GLU A 183 1.71 -34.25 1.44
C GLU A 183 0.22 -34.58 1.32
N PHE A 184 -0.44 -33.97 0.34
CA PHE A 184 -1.88 -34.11 0.11
C PHE A 184 -2.15 -34.89 -1.16
N GLN A 185 -3.09 -35.82 -1.10
CA GLN A 185 -3.68 -36.48 -2.25
C GLN A 185 -5.21 -36.47 -2.09
N ASN A 186 -5.91 -35.96 -3.10
CA ASN A 186 -7.38 -35.80 -3.06
C ASN A 186 -7.89 -35.07 -1.80
N GLU A 187 -7.19 -34.00 -1.40
CA GLU A 187 -7.51 -33.18 -0.22
C GLU A 187 -7.33 -33.89 1.15
N ALA A 188 -6.87 -35.13 1.14
CA ALA A 188 -6.50 -35.86 2.35
C ALA A 188 -4.97 -35.84 2.55
N VAL A 189 -4.52 -35.75 3.79
CA VAL A 189 -3.10 -35.85 4.13
C VAL A 189 -2.72 -37.32 4.08
N ILE A 190 -1.78 -37.68 3.16
CA ILE A 190 -1.32 -39.05 3.01
C ILE A 190 0.04 -39.30 3.68
N ARG A 191 0.81 -38.20 3.89
CA ARG A 191 2.14 -38.31 4.51
C ARG A 191 2.45 -37.06 5.32
N VAL A 192 3.10 -37.26 6.47
CA VAL A 192 3.65 -36.19 7.30
C VAL A 192 5.13 -36.47 7.55
N GLU A 193 5.96 -35.49 7.27
CA GLU A 193 7.40 -35.58 7.50
C GLU A 193 7.79 -34.52 8.53
N ASN A 194 8.49 -34.92 9.58
CA ASN A 194 8.95 -34.02 10.63
C ASN A 194 10.47 -34.08 10.73
N ALA A 195 11.10 -32.90 10.81
CA ALA A 195 12.52 -32.80 11.06
C ALA A 195 12.85 -31.63 12.00
N PRO A 196 13.84 -31.75 12.88
CA PRO A 196 14.26 -30.64 13.74
C PRO A 196 14.86 -29.50 12.93
N ASN A 197 15.53 -29.78 11.82
CA ASN A 197 16.24 -28.78 11.02
C ASN A 197 16.22 -29.12 9.52
N ALA A 198 16.24 -28.07 8.66
CA ALA A 198 16.69 -28.18 7.28
C ALA A 198 17.66 -27.05 6.93
N VAL A 199 18.64 -27.35 6.10
CA VAL A 199 19.69 -26.43 5.67
C VAL A 199 19.67 -26.31 4.15
N TRP A 200 19.84 -25.08 3.66
CA TRP A 200 19.91 -24.81 2.22
C TRP A 200 21.32 -25.11 1.70
N LYS A 201 21.44 -26.09 0.80
CA LYS A 201 22.68 -26.48 0.12
C LYS A 201 22.38 -26.76 -1.36
N ASP A 202 23.27 -26.35 -2.24
CA ASP A 202 23.21 -26.64 -3.68
C ASP A 202 21.85 -26.37 -4.34
N GLY A 203 21.19 -25.28 -3.94
CA GLY A 203 19.90 -24.89 -4.50
C GLY A 203 18.69 -25.69 -3.98
N LYS A 204 18.84 -26.47 -2.90
CA LYS A 204 17.78 -27.30 -2.31
C LYS A 204 17.81 -27.28 -0.79
N TRP A 205 16.66 -27.55 -0.19
CA TRP A 205 16.55 -27.77 1.25
C TRP A 205 16.85 -29.23 1.60
N PHE A 206 17.70 -29.45 2.58
CA PHE A 206 18.02 -30.76 3.12
C PHE A 206 17.56 -30.83 4.57
N MET A 207 16.57 -31.68 4.85
CA MET A 207 16.17 -32.05 6.22
C MET A 207 17.17 -32.99 6.86
N GLU A 208 17.44 -32.76 8.14
CA GLU A 208 18.38 -33.57 8.93
C GLU A 208 17.64 -34.26 10.09
N ASN A 209 17.90 -35.59 10.24
CA ASN A 209 17.41 -36.40 11.36
C ASN A 209 15.87 -36.40 11.55
N GLY A 210 15.12 -36.65 10.48
CA GLY A 210 13.67 -36.60 10.50
C GLY A 210 12.98 -37.95 10.59
N THR A 211 11.66 -37.86 10.67
CA THR A 211 10.73 -39.01 10.68
C THR A 211 9.60 -38.76 9.69
N ILE A 212 9.31 -39.78 8.90
CA ILE A 212 8.20 -39.83 7.94
C ILE A 212 7.10 -40.72 8.52
N TYR A 213 5.87 -40.25 8.45
CA TYR A 213 4.65 -40.94 8.81
C TYR A 213 3.78 -41.07 7.56
N ASP A 214 3.61 -42.29 7.04
CA ASP A 214 2.59 -42.54 6.02
C ASP A 214 1.25 -42.83 6.71
N LEU A 215 0.21 -42.09 6.27
CA LEU A 215 -1.14 -42.17 6.82
C LEU A 215 -2.02 -43.06 5.94
N GLY A 216 -2.71 -44.03 6.55
CA GLY A 216 -3.76 -44.82 5.94
C GLY A 216 -5.13 -44.49 6.50
N GLU A 217 -6.18 -45.19 6.07
CA GLU A 217 -7.55 -44.98 6.51
C GLU A 217 -7.73 -45.11 8.04
N ASP A 218 -6.94 -46.00 8.68
CA ASP A 218 -7.00 -46.28 10.12
C ASP A 218 -5.93 -45.54 10.96
N GLY A 219 -5.23 -44.55 10.39
CA GLY A 219 -4.18 -43.80 11.06
C GLY A 219 -2.78 -44.04 10.49
N ILE A 220 -1.73 -44.05 11.33
CA ILE A 220 -0.36 -44.20 10.89
C ILE A 220 -0.11 -45.63 10.39
N SER A 221 0.07 -45.83 9.08
CA SER A 221 0.33 -47.12 8.46
C SER A 221 1.82 -47.50 8.49
N ARG A 222 2.71 -46.52 8.42
CA ARG A 222 4.15 -46.75 8.40
C ARG A 222 4.93 -45.58 8.99
N THR A 223 6.01 -45.89 9.71
CA THR A 223 6.94 -44.88 10.26
C THR A 223 8.34 -45.19 9.78
N MET A 224 9.04 -44.23 9.21
CA MET A 224 10.41 -44.33 8.74
C MET A 224 11.26 -43.19 9.31
N ARG A 225 12.50 -43.49 9.70
CA ARG A 225 13.46 -42.47 10.11
C ARG A 225 14.53 -42.29 9.05
N PHE A 226 14.95 -41.05 8.79
CA PHE A 226 16.01 -40.74 7.86
C PHE A 226 17.06 -39.83 8.54
N LYS A 227 18.31 -39.92 8.07
CA LYS A 227 19.37 -39.01 8.53
C LYS A 227 19.38 -37.74 7.71
N ASN A 228 19.27 -37.85 6.38
CA ASN A 228 19.22 -36.72 5.46
C ASN A 228 18.20 -37.00 4.35
N GLN A 229 17.37 -36.02 4.05
CA GLN A 229 16.41 -36.05 2.96
C GLN A 229 16.34 -34.68 2.30
N PHE A 230 16.35 -34.63 0.97
CA PHE A 230 16.13 -33.38 0.25
C PHE A 230 14.64 -33.14 0.07
N ILE A 231 14.26 -31.84 0.11
CA ILE A 231 12.90 -31.40 -0.20
C ILE A 231 12.88 -31.02 -1.68
N PRO A 232 12.10 -31.71 -2.53
CA PRO A 232 12.09 -31.46 -3.98
C PRO A 232 11.38 -30.18 -4.38
N TYR A 233 10.68 -29.57 -3.46
CA TYR A 233 9.94 -28.32 -3.60
C TYR A 233 10.34 -27.38 -2.48
N GLY A 234 10.08 -26.11 -2.66
CA GLY A 234 10.34 -25.09 -1.65
C GLY A 234 11.04 -23.87 -2.25
N GLN A 235 10.72 -22.75 -1.69
CA GLN A 235 11.25 -21.48 -2.14
C GLN A 235 12.70 -21.31 -1.67
N SER A 236 13.47 -20.52 -2.43
CA SER A 236 14.84 -20.18 -2.02
C SER A 236 14.82 -19.35 -0.71
N PRO A 237 15.90 -19.40 0.08
CA PRO A 237 16.05 -18.54 1.26
C PRO A 237 15.74 -17.07 1.01
N GLU A 238 16.08 -16.58 -0.17
CA GLU A 238 15.85 -15.18 -0.58
C GLU A 238 14.37 -14.91 -0.84
N THR A 239 13.61 -15.89 -1.33
CA THR A 239 12.17 -15.76 -1.53
C THR A 239 11.42 -15.79 -0.19
N ILE A 240 11.80 -16.68 0.74
CA ILE A 240 11.24 -16.75 2.09
C ILE A 240 11.41 -15.41 2.82
N GLN A 241 12.58 -14.77 2.72
CA GLN A 241 12.79 -13.44 3.28
C GLN A 241 11.94 -12.35 2.62
N LYS A 242 11.69 -12.47 1.31
CA LYS A 242 10.89 -11.50 0.55
C LYS A 242 9.39 -11.62 0.79
N GLU A 243 8.87 -12.82 1.01
CA GLU A 243 7.44 -13.04 1.32
C GLU A 243 6.99 -12.40 2.63
N HIS A 244 7.91 -12.18 3.58
CA HIS A 244 7.63 -11.53 4.85
C HIS A 244 7.96 -10.03 4.85
N LYS A 245 8.49 -9.51 3.74
CA LYS A 245 8.73 -8.07 3.59
C LYS A 245 7.48 -7.41 3.07
N ASP A 246 6.91 -6.50 3.86
CA ASP A 246 5.75 -5.72 3.43
C ASP A 246 6.07 -5.02 2.10
N TYR A 247 5.17 -5.09 1.11
CA TYR A 247 5.38 -4.47 -0.20
C TYR A 247 5.63 -2.96 -0.10
N ASP A 248 5.15 -2.35 0.98
CA ASP A 248 5.35 -0.93 1.28
C ASP A 248 6.82 -0.55 1.59
N GLU A 249 7.66 -1.54 1.95
CA GLU A 249 9.09 -1.34 2.21
C GLU A 249 9.95 -1.49 0.96
N MET A 250 9.39 -2.09 -0.09
CA MET A 250 10.12 -2.37 -1.33
C MET A 250 10.16 -1.12 -2.20
N THR A 251 11.25 -0.91 -2.92
CA THR A 251 11.31 0.04 -4.04
C THR A 251 10.59 -0.55 -5.26
N ILE A 252 10.26 0.29 -6.25
CA ILE A 252 9.67 -0.19 -7.51
C ILE A 252 10.56 -1.25 -8.18
N ARG A 253 11.89 -1.11 -8.12
CA ARG A 253 12.82 -2.12 -8.65
C ARG A 253 12.72 -3.45 -7.92
N GLU A 254 12.64 -3.41 -6.59
CA GLU A 254 12.46 -4.62 -5.76
C GLU A 254 11.13 -5.29 -6.06
N LEU A 255 10.04 -4.52 -6.23
CA LEU A 255 8.73 -5.05 -6.61
C LEU A 255 8.74 -5.73 -7.99
N PHE A 256 9.41 -5.15 -9.00
CA PHE A 256 9.56 -5.80 -10.31
C PHE A 256 10.38 -7.10 -10.21
N THR A 257 11.39 -7.14 -9.35
CA THR A 257 12.19 -8.36 -9.13
C THR A 257 11.35 -9.42 -8.41
N ALA A 258 10.58 -9.02 -7.40
CA ALA A 258 9.65 -9.91 -6.70
C ALA A 258 8.59 -10.46 -7.66
N ARG A 259 7.97 -9.60 -8.50
CA ARG A 259 7.01 -10.03 -9.52
C ARG A 259 7.58 -11.13 -10.42
N LYS A 260 8.79 -10.94 -10.96
CA LYS A 260 9.43 -11.96 -11.81
C LYS A 260 9.68 -13.27 -11.09
N ALA A 261 10.02 -13.21 -9.79
CA ALA A 261 10.23 -14.42 -8.98
C ALA A 261 8.92 -15.17 -8.76
N TYR A 262 7.80 -14.49 -8.47
CA TYR A 262 6.47 -15.10 -8.33
C TYR A 262 5.99 -15.71 -9.66
N GLU A 263 6.13 -14.96 -10.76
CA GLU A 263 5.79 -15.47 -12.11
C GLU A 263 6.61 -16.72 -12.49
N ALA A 264 7.91 -16.75 -12.15
CA ALA A 264 8.78 -17.91 -12.39
C ALA A 264 8.42 -19.11 -11.50
N ALA A 265 7.88 -18.86 -10.31
CA ALA A 265 7.38 -19.88 -9.40
C ALA A 265 5.95 -20.35 -9.74
N HIS A 266 5.31 -19.78 -10.78
CA HIS A 266 3.90 -19.98 -11.13
C HIS A 266 2.93 -19.61 -9.98
N GLU A 267 3.34 -18.67 -9.14
CA GLU A 267 2.54 -18.12 -8.04
C GLU A 267 1.79 -16.86 -8.45
N ASP A 268 0.73 -16.54 -7.71
CA ASP A 268 -0.09 -15.37 -7.97
C ASP A 268 0.66 -14.06 -7.63
N ALA A 269 1.01 -13.31 -8.65
CA ALA A 269 1.64 -12.00 -8.53
C ALA A 269 0.66 -10.82 -8.48
N THR A 270 -0.64 -11.06 -8.41
CA THR A 270 -1.69 -10.03 -8.49
C THR A 270 -1.49 -8.91 -7.48
N ALA A 271 -1.20 -9.26 -6.22
CA ALA A 271 -0.97 -8.27 -5.16
C ALA A 271 0.24 -7.37 -5.46
N ILE A 272 1.33 -7.94 -5.99
CA ILE A 272 2.55 -7.20 -6.35
C ILE A 272 2.27 -6.28 -7.54
N VAL A 273 1.56 -6.76 -8.55
CA VAL A 273 1.16 -5.96 -9.72
C VAL A 273 0.28 -4.79 -9.29
N MET A 274 -0.70 -5.03 -8.43
CA MET A 274 -1.54 -3.97 -7.86
C MET A 274 -0.71 -2.92 -7.11
N GLU A 275 0.27 -3.34 -6.29
CA GLU A 275 1.13 -2.43 -5.56
C GLU A 275 2.01 -1.57 -6.48
N ILE A 276 2.61 -2.17 -7.52
CA ILE A 276 3.38 -1.42 -8.51
C ILE A 276 2.53 -0.31 -9.12
N HIS A 277 1.32 -0.63 -9.57
CA HIS A 277 0.43 0.34 -10.20
C HIS A 277 -0.12 1.36 -9.20
N ARG A 278 -0.38 0.97 -7.94
CA ARG A 278 -0.86 1.86 -6.88
C ARG A 278 0.12 2.98 -6.56
N ARG A 279 1.43 2.72 -6.64
CA ARG A 279 2.48 3.75 -6.44
C ARG A 279 2.44 4.89 -7.44
N PHE A 280 1.85 4.68 -8.60
CA PHE A 280 1.64 5.72 -9.61
C PHE A 280 0.21 6.24 -9.56
N SER A 281 -0.77 5.36 -9.43
CA SER A 281 -2.19 5.70 -9.46
C SER A 281 -2.61 6.60 -8.29
N LEU A 282 -2.13 6.34 -7.08
CA LEU A 282 -2.47 7.13 -5.91
C LEU A 282 -1.92 8.57 -5.98
N PRO A 283 -0.63 8.81 -6.31
CA PRO A 283 -0.16 10.16 -6.59
C PRO A 283 -0.89 10.85 -7.74
N PHE A 284 -1.21 10.12 -8.82
CA PHE A 284 -1.96 10.66 -9.95
C PHE A 284 -3.37 11.11 -9.55
N ALA A 285 -4.00 10.48 -8.56
CA ALA A 285 -5.26 10.92 -7.98
C ALA A 285 -5.18 12.38 -7.49
N SER A 286 -4.02 12.86 -7.02
CA SER A 286 -3.84 14.26 -6.63
C SER A 286 -4.10 15.22 -7.80
N PHE A 287 -3.58 14.90 -8.97
CA PHE A 287 -3.83 15.69 -10.18
C PHE A 287 -5.31 15.63 -10.59
N VAL A 288 -5.89 14.43 -10.63
CA VAL A 288 -7.31 14.23 -10.98
C VAL A 288 -8.23 14.98 -10.01
N PHE A 289 -7.92 14.95 -8.72
CA PHE A 289 -8.70 15.67 -7.70
C PHE A 289 -8.58 17.20 -7.81
N GLY A 290 -7.44 17.71 -8.30
CA GLY A 290 -7.33 19.11 -8.67
C GLY A 290 -8.27 19.49 -9.81
N LEU A 291 -8.37 18.61 -10.84
CA LEU A 291 -9.29 18.81 -11.96
C LEU A 291 -10.77 18.71 -11.56
N VAL A 292 -11.12 17.84 -10.61
CA VAL A 292 -12.50 17.69 -10.08
C VAL A 292 -12.86 18.83 -9.13
N GLY A 293 -11.96 19.16 -8.19
CA GLY A 293 -12.23 20.12 -7.11
C GLY A 293 -12.44 21.54 -7.62
N ALA A 294 -11.64 21.96 -8.61
CA ALA A 294 -11.73 23.32 -9.13
C ALA A 294 -13.11 23.66 -9.73
N PRO A 295 -13.72 22.88 -10.62
CA PRO A 295 -15.06 23.20 -11.14
C PRO A 295 -16.18 23.00 -10.11
N LEU A 296 -16.03 22.05 -9.18
CA LEU A 296 -17.04 21.80 -8.13
C LEU A 296 -17.13 22.96 -7.12
N GLY A 297 -16.04 23.69 -6.90
CA GLY A 297 -16.06 24.86 -6.03
C GLY A 297 -16.77 26.08 -6.64
N VAL A 298 -17.07 26.07 -7.94
CA VAL A 298 -17.83 27.16 -8.59
C VAL A 298 -19.30 27.07 -8.19
N GLN A 299 -19.74 28.00 -7.38
CA GLN A 299 -21.12 28.05 -6.87
C GLN A 299 -21.92 29.11 -7.62
N ARG A 300 -23.21 28.82 -7.87
CA ARG A 300 -24.15 29.76 -8.51
C ARG A 300 -24.69 30.80 -7.53
N GLU A 301 -24.68 30.48 -6.23
CA GLU A 301 -25.23 31.37 -5.17
C GLU A 301 -24.16 31.62 -4.11
N ARG A 302 -24.33 32.70 -3.33
CA ARG A 302 -23.47 33.06 -2.19
C ARG A 302 -23.61 31.99 -1.10
N SER A 303 -22.83 30.93 -1.17
CA SER A 303 -22.79 29.90 -0.15
C SER A 303 -21.54 30.02 0.70
N SER A 304 -21.60 29.49 1.93
CA SER A 304 -20.46 29.57 2.84
C SER A 304 -19.35 28.61 2.42
N SER A 305 -18.11 28.98 2.72
CA SER A 305 -16.90 28.14 2.50
C SER A 305 -17.00 26.73 3.16
N SER A 306 -17.86 26.59 4.17
CA SER A 306 -18.11 25.33 4.90
C SER A 306 -18.72 24.24 4.01
N ILE A 307 -19.51 24.61 2.99
CA ILE A 307 -20.12 23.63 2.06
C ILE A 307 -19.02 22.97 1.22
N GLY A 308 -18.01 23.74 0.83
CA GLY A 308 -16.85 23.20 0.10
C GLY A 308 -16.09 22.15 0.92
N PHE A 309 -15.90 22.41 2.22
CA PHE A 309 -15.27 21.43 3.10
C PHE A 309 -16.09 20.12 3.20
N GLY A 310 -17.38 20.24 3.52
CA GLY A 310 -18.26 19.07 3.62
C GLY A 310 -18.33 18.25 2.34
N LEU A 311 -18.42 18.92 1.17
CA LEU A 311 -18.42 18.26 -0.12
C LEU A 311 -17.10 17.51 -0.40
N SER A 312 -15.95 18.10 -0.02
CA SER A 312 -14.66 17.42 -0.20
C SER A 312 -14.59 16.12 0.59
N VAL A 313 -15.08 16.10 1.84
CA VAL A 313 -15.10 14.90 2.68
C VAL A 313 -15.97 13.80 2.05
N VAL A 314 -17.15 14.15 1.53
CA VAL A 314 -18.04 13.18 0.86
C VAL A 314 -17.38 12.59 -0.38
N ILE A 315 -16.77 13.41 -1.23
CA ILE A 315 -16.10 12.96 -2.46
C ILE A 315 -14.91 12.05 -2.12
N ILE A 316 -14.10 12.41 -1.11
CA ILE A 316 -12.99 11.61 -0.63
C ILE A 316 -13.51 10.23 -0.19
N PHE A 317 -14.53 10.21 0.64
CA PHE A 317 -15.12 8.95 1.13
C PHE A 317 -15.59 8.06 -0.02
N VAL A 318 -16.37 8.61 -0.96
CA VAL A 318 -16.88 7.88 -2.13
C VAL A 318 -15.72 7.34 -2.98
N TYR A 319 -14.70 8.14 -3.24
CA TYR A 319 -13.55 7.72 -4.03
C TYR A 319 -12.81 6.54 -3.39
N TYR A 320 -12.48 6.65 -2.08
CA TYR A 320 -11.77 5.57 -1.39
C TYR A 320 -12.63 4.31 -1.20
N ALA A 321 -13.94 4.46 -1.03
CA ALA A 321 -14.86 3.32 -1.01
C ALA A 321 -14.87 2.57 -2.36
N VAL A 322 -14.95 3.32 -3.48
CA VAL A 322 -14.87 2.75 -4.83
C VAL A 322 -13.51 2.10 -5.07
N MET A 323 -12.41 2.76 -4.66
CA MET A 323 -11.06 2.23 -4.78
C MET A 323 -10.92 0.90 -4.03
N THR A 324 -11.32 0.86 -2.75
CA THR A 324 -11.26 -0.36 -1.93
C THR A 324 -12.10 -1.49 -2.52
N PHE A 325 -13.30 -1.18 -3.01
CA PHE A 325 -14.17 -2.16 -3.65
C PHE A 325 -13.55 -2.74 -4.93
N LEU A 326 -13.01 -1.89 -5.81
CA LEU A 326 -12.36 -2.33 -7.03
C LEU A 326 -11.07 -3.12 -6.75
N GLU A 327 -10.28 -2.73 -5.74
CA GLU A 327 -9.12 -3.49 -5.30
C GLU A 327 -9.51 -4.89 -4.77
N ALA A 328 -10.63 -5.00 -4.04
CA ALA A 328 -11.14 -6.29 -3.59
C ALA A 328 -11.52 -7.20 -4.79
N LEU A 329 -12.17 -6.64 -5.82
CA LEU A 329 -12.49 -7.37 -7.06
C LEU A 329 -11.21 -7.78 -7.82
N GLY A 330 -10.17 -6.94 -7.81
CA GLY A 330 -8.86 -7.26 -8.39
C GLY A 330 -8.18 -8.42 -7.68
N LYS A 331 -8.16 -8.41 -6.35
CA LYS A 331 -7.62 -9.50 -5.53
C LYS A 331 -8.42 -10.80 -5.70
N GLY A 332 -9.72 -10.70 -5.95
CA GLY A 332 -10.58 -11.84 -6.27
C GLY A 332 -10.52 -12.30 -7.72
N HIS A 333 -9.61 -11.77 -8.54
CA HIS A 333 -9.46 -12.09 -9.99
C HIS A 333 -10.71 -11.84 -10.85
N VAL A 334 -11.69 -11.06 -10.36
CA VAL A 334 -12.89 -10.69 -11.12
C VAL A 334 -12.53 -9.69 -12.23
N ILE A 335 -11.60 -8.77 -11.93
CA ILE A 335 -11.06 -7.79 -12.87
C ILE A 335 -9.53 -7.84 -12.84
N SER A 336 -8.87 -7.33 -13.89
CA SER A 336 -7.41 -7.32 -13.92
C SER A 336 -6.84 -6.39 -12.83
N ALA A 337 -5.68 -6.75 -12.26
CA ALA A 337 -4.98 -5.97 -11.24
C ALA A 337 -4.77 -4.49 -11.64
N VAL A 338 -4.43 -4.26 -12.91
CA VAL A 338 -4.23 -2.91 -13.45
C VAL A 338 -5.55 -2.13 -13.49
N ALA A 339 -6.63 -2.75 -13.98
CA ALA A 339 -7.94 -2.11 -14.02
C ALA A 339 -8.43 -1.76 -12.61
N ALA A 340 -8.28 -2.66 -11.64
CA ALA A 340 -8.68 -2.44 -10.26
C ALA A 340 -8.09 -1.14 -9.66
N VAL A 341 -6.84 -0.86 -9.98
CA VAL A 341 -6.10 0.28 -9.42
C VAL A 341 -6.33 1.59 -10.20
N TRP A 342 -6.58 1.53 -11.51
CA TRP A 342 -6.70 2.72 -12.37
C TRP A 342 -8.14 3.17 -12.63
N LEU A 343 -9.14 2.28 -12.54
CA LEU A 343 -10.55 2.61 -12.77
C LEU A 343 -11.07 3.77 -11.90
N PRO A 344 -10.75 3.89 -10.60
CA PRO A 344 -11.20 5.02 -9.78
C PRO A 344 -10.74 6.36 -10.37
N ASN A 345 -9.47 6.43 -10.81
CA ASN A 345 -8.92 7.64 -11.43
C ASN A 345 -9.56 7.95 -12.78
N LEU A 346 -9.84 6.92 -13.58
CA LEU A 346 -10.48 7.08 -14.88
C LEU A 346 -11.91 7.63 -14.71
N ILE A 347 -12.68 7.08 -13.78
CA ILE A 347 -14.02 7.56 -13.47
C ILE A 347 -13.98 9.02 -13.01
N ALA A 348 -13.09 9.35 -12.07
CA ALA A 348 -12.93 10.71 -11.57
C ALA A 348 -12.46 11.68 -12.68
N LEU A 349 -11.60 11.25 -13.59
CA LEU A 349 -11.14 12.05 -14.73
C LEU A 349 -12.27 12.35 -15.72
N ILE A 350 -13.12 11.37 -16.04
CA ILE A 350 -14.30 11.57 -16.88
C ILE A 350 -15.24 12.59 -16.24
N CYS A 351 -15.49 12.44 -14.93
CA CYS A 351 -16.28 13.43 -14.18
C CYS A 351 -15.65 14.82 -14.22
N ALA A 352 -14.31 14.93 -14.07
CA ALA A 352 -13.61 16.22 -14.14
C ALA A 352 -13.79 16.91 -15.49
N VAL A 353 -13.59 16.17 -16.59
CA VAL A 353 -13.75 16.70 -17.96
C VAL A 353 -15.18 17.17 -18.20
N TYR A 354 -16.18 16.41 -17.76
CA TYR A 354 -17.58 16.79 -17.84
C TYR A 354 -17.86 18.11 -17.07
N LEU A 355 -17.39 18.19 -15.82
CA LEU A 355 -17.58 19.36 -14.97
C LEU A 355 -16.90 20.62 -15.53
N ILE A 356 -15.66 20.49 -16.02
CA ILE A 356 -14.93 21.61 -16.63
C ILE A 356 -15.68 22.14 -17.88
N LYS A 357 -16.16 21.23 -18.74
CA LYS A 357 -16.97 21.62 -19.90
C LYS A 357 -18.24 22.38 -19.50
N ARG A 358 -18.95 21.86 -18.50
CA ARG A 358 -20.19 22.48 -17.99
C ARG A 358 -19.99 23.87 -17.40
N VAL A 359 -18.88 24.11 -16.70
CA VAL A 359 -18.57 25.43 -16.11
C VAL A 359 -18.04 26.41 -17.14
N ASN A 360 -17.42 25.95 -18.22
CA ASN A 360 -16.96 26.82 -19.30
C ASN A 360 -18.08 27.33 -20.22
N GLN A 361 -19.22 26.65 -20.26
CA GLN A 361 -20.46 27.10 -20.92
C GLN A 361 -21.15 28.19 -20.10
#